data_3bbbef181971b4f1c1369ca04d5502f5
#
_entry.id   3bbbef181971b4f1c1369ca04d5502f5
#
_cell.length_a   1.000
_cell.length_b   1.000
_cell.length_c   1.000
_cell.angle_alpha   90.00
_cell.angle_beta   90.00
_cell.angle_gamma   90.00
#
_symmetry.space_group_name_H-M   'P 1'
#
loop_
_entity.id
_entity.type
_entity.pdbx_description
1 polymer ?
#
loop_
_entity_poly.entity_id
_entity_poly.type
_entity_poly.pdbx_seq_one_letter_code
_entity_poly.pdbx_strand_id
1 'polypeptide(L)'
;MSGVVYAQGEVKRARYAVAAVFAVHGAVTGSFATRVPWIQDHASLSTGQLGLALAFTAFGASCSMPVAGRISHRFGSRNALRGLIALWTLALILPGLAPNLYTLCLAMFAYGASAGMADVAMNALGLEVERLLGKSIISGLHGMWSTGALTGSAAGTLAAHLGSDARLHFGLAAAVLTLLGVVAAGRVLDLQPAEDEEPPPRFALPPRSALLIGAVGFCAVFAEGASLDWSAVFLRDRLDSSAGLAAASTTGFMLTMAVARIAGDAVVNRYGAVRTVRAGGVLATAGGLLIVVAGHPAVAMTGFALMGLGIAVVVPLCFAAAGHSGPRPSQAIAGVATITYTSGLIAPSLIGGVAQATSLTVSFCLVTVLACGLAVFAGVLRPGERARTEVGRQAAAVPDPRP
;
A
#
# COMPACT_ATOMS: atom_id res chain seq x y z
N MET A 1 -19.56 29.22 -8.43
CA MET A 1 -18.11 28.97 -8.39
C MET A 1 -17.43 30.17 -7.74
N SER A 2 -17.29 30.22 -6.43
CA SER A 2 -16.45 31.22 -5.74
C SER A 2 -15.00 30.73 -5.91
N GLY A 3 -14.32 31.21 -6.95
CA GLY A 3 -12.93 30.86 -7.22
C GLY A 3 -11.99 31.44 -6.17
N VAL A 4 -11.72 30.69 -5.12
CA VAL A 4 -10.60 31.01 -4.22
C VAL A 4 -9.33 30.79 -5.03
N VAL A 5 -8.68 31.88 -5.44
CA VAL A 5 -7.40 31.84 -6.16
C VAL A 5 -6.30 31.72 -5.11
N TYR A 6 -5.72 30.53 -4.99
CA TYR A 6 -4.56 30.30 -4.13
C TYR A 6 -3.28 30.85 -4.77
N ALA A 7 -2.41 31.47 -3.96
CA ALA A 7 -1.10 31.87 -4.44
C ALA A 7 -0.25 30.61 -4.76
N GLN A 8 0.55 30.65 -5.86
CA GLN A 8 1.39 29.51 -6.25
C GLN A 8 2.31 29.01 -5.13
N GLY A 9 2.76 29.91 -4.25
CA GLY A 9 3.58 29.58 -3.08
C GLY A 9 2.82 28.77 -2.02
N GLU A 10 1.50 28.98 -1.88
CA GLU A 10 0.64 28.23 -0.95
C GLU A 10 0.40 26.81 -1.47
N VAL A 11 0.13 26.67 -2.76
CA VAL A 11 -0.07 25.34 -3.39
C VAL A 11 1.20 24.50 -3.34
N LYS A 12 2.38 25.12 -3.54
CA LYS A 12 3.67 24.43 -3.38
C LYS A 12 3.90 23.96 -1.94
N ARG A 13 3.59 24.81 -0.95
CA ARG A 13 3.69 24.43 0.48
C ARG A 13 2.72 23.31 0.83
N ALA A 14 1.49 23.37 0.33
CA ALA A 14 0.51 22.32 0.51
C ALA A 14 0.98 20.96 -0.05
N ARG A 15 1.63 20.94 -1.23
CA ARG A 15 2.24 19.72 -1.78
C ARG A 15 3.21 19.05 -0.82
N TYR A 16 4.13 19.82 -0.20
CA TYR A 16 5.08 19.27 0.76
C TYR A 16 4.40 18.80 2.05
N ALA A 17 3.36 19.51 2.49
CA ALA A 17 2.57 19.14 3.64
C ALA A 17 1.83 17.80 3.43
N VAL A 18 1.17 17.64 2.28
CA VAL A 18 0.51 16.37 1.90
C VAL A 18 1.54 15.25 1.76
N ALA A 19 2.69 15.50 1.15
CA ALA A 19 3.78 14.52 1.03
C ALA A 19 4.28 14.04 2.41
N ALA A 20 4.39 14.96 3.38
CA ALA A 20 4.74 14.60 4.76
C ALA A 20 3.65 13.76 5.44
N VAL A 21 2.36 14.04 5.19
CA VAL A 21 1.26 13.21 5.70
C VAL A 21 1.33 11.79 5.12
N PHE A 22 1.61 11.63 3.82
CA PHE A 22 1.83 10.32 3.20
C PHE A 22 3.00 9.58 3.85
N ALA A 23 4.11 10.26 4.13
CA ALA A 23 5.26 9.67 4.81
C ALA A 23 4.91 9.22 6.24
N VAL A 24 4.18 10.04 7.00
CA VAL A 24 3.71 9.67 8.35
C VAL A 24 2.80 8.46 8.29
N HIS A 25 1.85 8.43 7.34
CA HIS A 25 0.94 7.30 7.16
C HIS A 25 1.71 6.00 6.88
N GLY A 26 2.68 6.04 5.97
CA GLY A 26 3.55 4.90 5.69
C GLY A 26 4.39 4.46 6.89
N ALA A 27 4.92 5.42 7.68
CA ALA A 27 5.75 5.12 8.84
C ALA A 27 5.01 4.33 9.93
N VAL A 28 3.71 4.59 10.12
CA VAL A 28 2.87 3.78 11.00
C VAL A 28 2.80 2.33 10.52
N THR A 29 2.54 2.12 9.23
CA THR A 29 2.47 0.78 8.61
C THR A 29 3.78 0.03 8.76
N GLY A 30 4.92 0.67 8.46
CA GLY A 30 6.24 0.05 8.59
C GLY A 30 6.60 -0.30 10.04
N SER A 31 6.29 0.59 10.98
CA SER A 31 6.50 0.34 12.42
C SER A 31 5.70 -0.87 12.91
N PHE A 32 4.44 -0.99 12.50
CA PHE A 32 3.59 -2.13 12.85
C PHE A 32 4.13 -3.44 12.28
N ALA A 33 4.41 -3.48 10.98
CA ALA A 33 4.75 -4.72 10.26
C ALA A 33 5.98 -5.44 10.85
N THR A 34 6.99 -4.71 11.33
CA THR A 34 8.20 -5.28 11.94
C THR A 34 7.96 -5.92 13.31
N ARG A 35 6.83 -5.64 13.95
CA ARG A 35 6.51 -6.10 15.30
C ARG A 35 5.40 -7.15 15.35
N VAL A 36 4.92 -7.61 14.19
CA VAL A 36 3.90 -8.67 14.09
C VAL A 36 4.30 -9.95 14.84
N PRO A 37 5.56 -10.45 14.76
CA PRO A 37 5.97 -11.60 15.55
C PRO A 37 5.83 -11.38 17.06
N TRP A 38 6.18 -10.19 17.56
CA TRP A 38 6.04 -9.85 18.98
C TRP A 38 4.56 -9.83 19.41
N ILE A 39 3.66 -9.29 18.56
CA ILE A 39 2.22 -9.28 18.84
C ILE A 39 1.69 -10.70 18.94
N GLN A 40 2.11 -11.60 18.04
CA GLN A 40 1.73 -13.00 18.04
C GLN A 40 2.11 -13.69 19.34
N ASP A 41 3.35 -13.49 19.80
CA ASP A 41 3.86 -14.08 21.03
C ASP A 41 3.16 -13.50 22.26
N HIS A 42 3.01 -12.17 22.30
CA HIS A 42 2.39 -11.46 23.42
C HIS A 42 0.93 -11.88 23.65
N ALA A 43 0.17 -12.04 22.58
CA ALA A 43 -1.22 -12.49 22.63
C ALA A 43 -1.38 -14.02 22.60
N SER A 44 -0.26 -14.78 22.58
CA SER A 44 -0.20 -16.25 22.55
C SER A 44 -1.04 -16.85 21.42
N LEU A 45 -0.89 -16.32 20.19
CA LEU A 45 -1.73 -16.68 19.06
C LEU A 45 -1.10 -17.78 18.19
N SER A 46 -1.94 -18.71 17.75
CA SER A 46 -1.58 -19.58 16.63
C SER A 46 -1.46 -18.77 15.32
N THR A 47 -0.77 -19.33 14.33
CA THR A 47 -0.58 -18.67 13.02
C THR A 47 -1.93 -18.38 12.32
N GLY A 48 -2.91 -19.28 12.44
CA GLY A 48 -4.25 -19.05 11.92
C GLY A 48 -5.00 -17.92 12.63
N GLN A 49 -4.88 -17.83 13.96
CA GLN A 49 -5.46 -16.76 14.76
C GLN A 49 -4.82 -15.40 14.44
N LEU A 50 -3.52 -15.35 14.23
CA LEU A 50 -2.83 -14.16 13.76
C LEU A 50 -3.36 -13.71 12.40
N GLY A 51 -3.47 -14.63 11.43
CA GLY A 51 -4.03 -14.32 10.11
C GLY A 51 -5.45 -13.78 10.17
N LEU A 52 -6.30 -14.33 11.04
CA LEU A 52 -7.63 -13.82 11.29
C LEU A 52 -7.59 -12.38 11.84
N ALA A 53 -6.76 -12.13 12.86
CA ALA A 53 -6.63 -10.80 13.46
C ALA A 53 -6.15 -9.76 12.44
N LEU A 54 -5.14 -10.09 11.62
CA LEU A 54 -4.62 -9.22 10.56
C LEU A 54 -5.68 -8.86 9.51
N ALA A 55 -6.59 -9.79 9.16
CA ALA A 55 -7.68 -9.52 8.22
C ALA A 55 -8.68 -8.47 8.75
N PHE A 56 -8.84 -8.34 10.07
CA PHE A 56 -9.66 -7.29 10.67
C PHE A 56 -9.15 -5.88 10.35
N THR A 57 -7.88 -5.69 10.00
CA THR A 57 -7.35 -4.41 9.50
C THR A 57 -8.03 -4.01 8.20
N ALA A 58 -8.03 -4.88 7.20
CA ALA A 58 -8.67 -4.60 5.92
C ALA A 58 -10.20 -4.49 6.04
N PHE A 59 -10.79 -5.28 6.92
CA PHE A 59 -12.23 -5.20 7.22
C PHE A 59 -12.59 -3.85 7.86
N GLY A 60 -11.83 -3.40 8.85
CA GLY A 60 -12.01 -2.10 9.48
C GLY A 60 -11.85 -0.94 8.49
N ALA A 61 -10.81 -0.98 7.64
CA ALA A 61 -10.61 0.01 6.59
C ALA A 61 -11.79 0.06 5.63
N SER A 62 -12.23 -1.09 5.11
CA SER A 62 -13.34 -1.18 4.16
C SER A 62 -14.66 -0.64 4.73
N CYS A 63 -14.95 -0.92 6.00
CA CYS A 63 -16.15 -0.42 6.67
C CYS A 63 -16.12 1.09 6.91
N SER A 64 -14.95 1.67 7.13
CA SER A 64 -14.81 3.06 7.56
C SER A 64 -14.55 4.05 6.43
N MET A 65 -13.97 3.62 5.30
CA MET A 65 -13.66 4.48 4.15
C MET A 65 -14.85 5.37 3.71
N PRO A 66 -16.11 4.89 3.64
CA PRO A 66 -17.25 5.74 3.26
C PRO A 66 -17.55 6.86 4.25
N VAL A 67 -17.04 6.75 5.49
CA VAL A 67 -17.26 7.77 6.54
C VAL A 67 -16.30 8.95 6.38
N ALA A 68 -15.12 8.72 5.80
CA ALA A 68 -14.09 9.75 5.62
C ALA A 68 -14.59 10.99 4.86
N GLY A 69 -15.34 10.77 3.78
CA GLY A 69 -15.94 11.87 3.01
C GLY A 69 -16.91 12.72 3.82
N ARG A 70 -17.76 12.08 4.67
CA ARG A 70 -18.68 12.81 5.56
C ARG A 70 -17.96 13.64 6.61
N ILE A 71 -16.87 13.11 7.16
CA ILE A 71 -16.01 13.83 8.12
C ILE A 71 -15.38 15.04 7.44
N SER A 72 -14.82 14.86 6.24
CA SER A 72 -14.21 15.95 5.47
C SER A 72 -15.23 17.04 5.11
N HIS A 73 -16.44 16.66 4.73
CA HIS A 73 -17.51 17.60 4.44
C HIS A 73 -17.93 18.40 5.68
N ARG A 74 -18.04 17.73 6.85
CA ARG A 74 -18.52 18.37 8.09
C ARG A 74 -17.51 19.29 8.74
N PHE A 75 -16.22 18.94 8.72
CA PHE A 75 -15.17 19.62 9.49
C PHE A 75 -14.18 20.41 8.61
N GLY A 76 -14.34 20.38 7.28
CA GLY A 76 -13.36 20.88 6.31
C GLY A 76 -12.19 19.90 6.14
N SER A 77 -11.56 19.92 4.97
CA SER A 77 -10.53 18.94 4.60
C SER A 77 -9.29 18.98 5.51
N ARG A 78 -8.86 20.18 5.93
CA ARG A 78 -7.71 20.36 6.83
C ARG A 78 -7.95 19.78 8.22
N ASN A 79 -9.06 20.13 8.86
CA ASN A 79 -9.35 19.68 10.23
C ASN A 79 -9.70 18.18 10.26
N ALA A 80 -10.41 17.70 9.24
CA ALA A 80 -10.67 16.28 9.06
C ALA A 80 -9.37 15.48 8.94
N LEU A 81 -8.46 15.89 8.05
CA LEU A 81 -7.17 15.20 7.89
C LEU A 81 -6.34 15.24 9.17
N ARG A 82 -6.30 16.38 9.89
CA ARG A 82 -5.59 16.47 11.19
C ARG A 82 -6.13 15.47 12.21
N GLY A 83 -7.46 15.38 12.34
CA GLY A 83 -8.09 14.43 13.26
C GLY A 83 -7.88 12.99 12.85
N LEU A 84 -8.02 12.68 11.56
CA LEU A 84 -7.89 11.32 11.05
C LEU A 84 -6.45 10.81 11.08
N ILE A 85 -5.45 11.65 10.77
CA ILE A 85 -4.05 11.25 10.87
C ILE A 85 -3.61 11.07 12.33
N ALA A 86 -4.12 11.90 13.25
CA ALA A 86 -3.89 11.72 14.68
C ALA A 86 -4.51 10.41 15.17
N LEU A 87 -5.75 10.12 14.78
CA LEU A 87 -6.42 8.87 15.11
C LEU A 87 -5.64 7.65 14.60
N TRP A 88 -5.16 7.70 13.34
CA TRP A 88 -4.37 6.65 12.72
C TRP A 88 -3.04 6.40 13.46
N THR A 89 -2.28 7.47 13.74
CA THR A 89 -0.99 7.34 14.42
C THR A 89 -1.14 6.85 15.86
N LEU A 90 -2.17 7.29 16.58
CA LEU A 90 -2.47 6.83 17.95
C LEU A 90 -2.98 5.38 17.97
N ALA A 91 -3.74 4.97 16.95
CA ALA A 91 -4.24 3.60 16.84
C ALA A 91 -3.12 2.55 16.74
N LEU A 92 -1.89 2.95 16.37
CA LEU A 92 -0.70 2.09 16.39
C LEU A 92 -0.45 1.43 17.76
N ILE A 93 -0.87 2.06 18.84
CA ILE A 93 -0.67 1.54 20.21
C ILE A 93 -1.57 0.33 20.47
N LEU A 94 -2.76 0.30 19.89
CA LEU A 94 -3.81 -0.67 20.22
C LEU A 94 -3.39 -2.15 20.05
N PRO A 95 -2.75 -2.56 18.94
CA PRO A 95 -2.31 -3.96 18.77
C PRO A 95 -1.31 -4.41 19.84
N GLY A 96 -0.45 -3.50 20.33
CA GLY A 96 0.53 -3.79 21.38
C GLY A 96 -0.10 -3.98 22.76
N LEU A 97 -1.31 -3.50 22.97
CA LEU A 97 -2.03 -3.61 24.25
C LEU A 97 -2.97 -4.82 24.31
N ALA A 98 -3.16 -5.54 23.21
CA ALA A 98 -4.13 -6.63 23.10
C ALA A 98 -3.56 -7.94 23.72
N PRO A 99 -4.11 -8.47 24.82
CA PRO A 99 -3.59 -9.65 25.50
C PRO A 99 -4.10 -10.99 24.91
N ASN A 100 -5.04 -10.97 23.97
CA ASN A 100 -5.65 -12.17 23.41
C ASN A 100 -6.27 -11.88 22.03
N LEU A 101 -6.72 -12.95 21.35
CA LEU A 101 -7.30 -12.88 20.00
C LEU A 101 -8.45 -11.87 19.89
N TYR A 102 -9.41 -11.89 20.82
CA TYR A 102 -10.64 -11.08 20.70
C TYR A 102 -10.33 -9.59 20.79
N THR A 103 -9.51 -9.21 21.77
CA THR A 103 -9.06 -7.83 21.92
C THR A 103 -8.16 -7.39 20.78
N LEU A 104 -7.34 -8.31 20.23
CA LEU A 104 -6.52 -8.01 19.06
C LEU A 104 -7.38 -7.81 17.81
N CYS A 105 -8.39 -8.65 17.56
CA CYS A 105 -9.31 -8.43 16.42
C CYS A 105 -9.99 -7.05 16.51
N LEU A 106 -10.44 -6.63 17.69
CA LEU A 106 -11.03 -5.32 17.91
C LEU A 106 -10.00 -4.19 17.70
N ALA A 107 -8.78 -4.36 18.22
CA ALA A 107 -7.68 -3.43 18.02
C ALA A 107 -7.31 -3.29 16.55
N MET A 108 -7.21 -4.40 15.81
CA MET A 108 -6.90 -4.42 14.38
C MET A 108 -8.02 -3.82 13.54
N PHE A 109 -9.28 -4.03 13.92
CA PHE A 109 -10.43 -3.34 13.29
C PHE A 109 -10.32 -1.83 13.47
N ALA A 110 -10.09 -1.34 14.69
CA ALA A 110 -9.95 0.10 14.97
C ALA A 110 -8.72 0.70 14.28
N TYR A 111 -7.59 -0.03 14.28
CA TYR A 111 -6.36 0.31 13.57
C TYR A 111 -6.63 0.44 12.06
N GLY A 112 -7.28 -0.55 11.45
CA GLY A 112 -7.63 -0.52 10.04
C GLY A 112 -8.66 0.56 9.69
N ALA A 113 -9.68 0.76 10.54
CA ALA A 113 -10.68 1.78 10.34
C ALA A 113 -10.07 3.20 10.32
N SER A 114 -9.16 3.47 11.24
CA SER A 114 -8.43 4.74 11.27
C SER A 114 -7.51 4.92 10.06
N ALA A 115 -6.82 3.84 9.63
CA ALA A 115 -6.00 3.82 8.43
C ALA A 115 -6.81 4.17 7.19
N GLY A 116 -7.92 3.47 6.96
CA GLY A 116 -8.75 3.66 5.77
C GLY A 116 -9.35 5.06 5.67
N MET A 117 -9.79 5.63 6.79
CA MET A 117 -10.31 7.00 6.80
C MET A 117 -9.21 8.03 6.51
N ALA A 118 -8.01 7.88 7.09
CA ALA A 118 -6.88 8.76 6.84
C ALA A 118 -6.40 8.65 5.39
N ASP A 119 -6.37 7.42 4.84
CA ASP A 119 -5.98 7.16 3.45
C ASP A 119 -6.90 7.87 2.45
N VAL A 120 -8.22 7.74 2.61
CA VAL A 120 -9.19 8.43 1.75
C VAL A 120 -9.00 9.95 1.84
N ALA A 121 -8.88 10.51 3.05
CA ALA A 121 -8.75 11.95 3.24
C ALA A 121 -7.45 12.52 2.63
N MET A 122 -6.31 11.84 2.82
CA MET A 122 -5.03 12.31 2.29
C MET A 122 -4.96 12.17 0.77
N ASN A 123 -5.53 11.11 0.18
CA ASN A 123 -5.57 10.92 -1.27
C ASN A 123 -6.48 11.95 -1.95
N ALA A 124 -7.68 12.23 -1.40
CA ALA A 124 -8.57 13.25 -1.91
C ALA A 124 -7.88 14.63 -1.94
N LEU A 125 -7.19 14.98 -0.87
CA LEU A 125 -6.45 16.25 -0.79
C LEU A 125 -5.24 16.27 -1.73
N GLY A 126 -4.54 15.14 -1.89
CA GLY A 126 -3.45 14.97 -2.85
C GLY A 126 -3.89 15.25 -4.28
N LEU A 127 -5.03 14.68 -4.67
CA LEU A 127 -5.62 14.87 -6.00
C LEU A 127 -6.01 16.35 -6.23
N GLU A 128 -6.56 17.01 -5.25
CA GLU A 128 -6.93 18.43 -5.38
C GLU A 128 -5.69 19.33 -5.50
N VAL A 129 -4.65 19.07 -4.73
CA VAL A 129 -3.36 19.78 -4.87
C VAL A 129 -2.74 19.51 -6.26
N GLU A 130 -2.88 18.31 -6.81
CA GLU A 130 -2.46 17.97 -8.17
C GLU A 130 -3.19 18.82 -9.21
N ARG A 131 -4.53 18.93 -9.09
CA ARG A 131 -5.37 19.77 -9.97
C ARG A 131 -4.93 21.23 -9.92
N LEU A 132 -4.70 21.79 -8.73
CA LEU A 132 -4.26 23.17 -8.54
C LEU A 132 -2.84 23.44 -9.09
N LEU A 133 -1.96 22.43 -9.07
CA LEU A 133 -0.60 22.53 -9.63
C LEU A 133 -0.57 22.36 -11.16
N GLY A 134 -1.61 21.79 -11.77
CA GLY A 134 -1.65 21.47 -13.20
C GLY A 134 -0.59 20.44 -13.63
N LYS A 135 -0.06 19.64 -12.71
CA LYS A 135 0.93 18.58 -13.00
C LYS A 135 0.77 17.41 -12.04
N SER A 136 1.05 16.20 -12.53
CA SER A 136 0.94 14.98 -11.72
C SER A 136 1.92 14.98 -10.54
N ILE A 137 1.40 14.64 -9.34
CA ILE A 137 2.16 14.50 -8.09
C ILE A 137 1.80 13.22 -7.33
N ILE A 138 0.71 12.55 -7.67
CA ILE A 138 0.20 11.39 -6.90
C ILE A 138 1.26 10.28 -6.80
N SER A 139 1.97 9.97 -7.88
CA SER A 139 3.05 8.96 -7.85
C SER A 139 4.13 9.34 -6.83
N GLY A 140 4.52 10.62 -6.80
CA GLY A 140 5.49 11.13 -5.81
C GLY A 140 4.97 11.07 -4.37
N LEU A 141 3.67 11.29 -4.14
CA LEU A 141 3.05 11.16 -2.82
C LEU A 141 3.09 9.71 -2.33
N HIS A 142 2.78 8.72 -3.19
CA HIS A 142 2.95 7.30 -2.86
C HIS A 142 4.42 6.90 -2.66
N GLY A 143 5.35 7.55 -3.36
CA GLY A 143 6.79 7.43 -3.11
C GLY A 143 7.16 7.90 -1.69
N MET A 144 6.57 9.00 -1.21
CA MET A 144 6.74 9.46 0.16
C MET A 144 6.13 8.50 1.18
N TRP A 145 4.97 7.89 0.87
CA TRP A 145 4.41 6.82 1.68
C TRP A 145 5.40 5.65 1.82
N SER A 146 5.99 5.18 0.71
CA SER A 146 6.98 4.10 0.72
C SER A 146 8.24 4.47 1.50
N THR A 147 8.70 5.73 1.41
CA THR A 147 9.83 6.26 2.20
C THR A 147 9.50 6.26 3.69
N GLY A 148 8.29 6.67 4.04
CA GLY A 148 7.79 6.59 5.41
C GLY A 148 7.74 5.16 5.92
N ALA A 149 7.18 4.23 5.14
CA ALA A 149 7.10 2.82 5.51
C ALA A 149 8.50 2.21 5.72
N LEU A 150 9.46 2.54 4.86
CA LEU A 150 10.85 2.14 5.05
C LEU A 150 11.44 2.72 6.34
N THR A 151 11.23 4.02 6.61
CA THR A 151 11.74 4.67 7.82
C THR A 151 11.13 4.06 9.08
N GLY A 152 9.80 3.85 9.10
CA GLY A 152 9.11 3.21 10.23
C GLY A 152 9.55 1.78 10.45
N SER A 153 9.75 1.00 9.37
CA SER A 153 10.25 -0.37 9.47
C SER A 153 11.70 -0.44 9.95
N ALA A 154 12.56 0.49 9.52
CA ALA A 154 13.93 0.58 10.01
C ALA A 154 13.98 0.90 11.51
N ALA A 155 13.14 1.83 11.98
CA ALA A 155 13.01 2.14 13.40
C ALA A 155 12.50 0.92 14.20
N GLY A 156 11.50 0.20 13.67
CA GLY A 156 10.98 -1.01 14.28
C GLY A 156 11.99 -2.17 14.32
N THR A 157 12.80 -2.31 13.26
CA THR A 157 13.90 -3.28 13.21
C THR A 157 14.96 -2.96 14.26
N LEU A 158 15.35 -1.68 14.38
CA LEU A 158 16.29 -1.25 15.42
C LEU A 158 15.73 -1.54 16.82
N ALA A 159 14.47 -1.19 17.08
CA ALA A 159 13.81 -1.47 18.34
C ALA A 159 13.75 -2.98 18.65
N ALA A 160 13.48 -3.82 17.64
CA ALA A 160 13.48 -5.27 17.77
C ALA A 160 14.91 -5.82 18.07
N HIS A 161 15.92 -5.28 17.37
CA HIS A 161 17.33 -5.66 17.58
C HIS A 161 17.82 -5.32 19.00
N LEU A 162 17.39 -4.18 19.53
CA LEU A 162 17.69 -3.75 20.90
C LEU A 162 16.86 -4.48 21.97
N GLY A 163 15.99 -5.43 21.60
CA GLY A 163 15.11 -6.13 22.52
C GLY A 163 14.03 -5.26 23.17
N SER A 164 13.74 -4.07 22.61
CA SER A 164 12.75 -3.16 23.17
C SER A 164 11.35 -3.77 23.12
N ASP A 165 10.57 -3.58 24.18
CA ASP A 165 9.15 -3.93 24.21
C ASP A 165 8.40 -3.21 23.09
N ALA A 166 7.52 -3.94 22.36
CA ALA A 166 6.80 -3.32 21.24
C ALA A 166 5.84 -2.22 21.70
N ARG A 167 5.30 -2.28 22.91
CA ARG A 167 4.45 -1.23 23.49
C ARG A 167 5.20 0.09 23.63
N LEU A 168 6.46 0.03 24.08
CA LEU A 168 7.32 1.21 24.16
C LEU A 168 7.61 1.76 22.75
N HIS A 169 7.99 0.89 21.81
CA HIS A 169 8.22 1.31 20.42
C HIS A 169 6.98 1.94 19.81
N PHE A 170 5.81 1.30 19.92
CA PHE A 170 4.54 1.84 19.38
C PHE A 170 4.14 3.15 20.06
N GLY A 171 4.32 3.27 21.38
CA GLY A 171 4.04 4.50 22.12
C GLY A 171 4.90 5.68 21.68
N LEU A 172 6.22 5.47 21.54
CA LEU A 172 7.15 6.49 21.07
C LEU A 172 6.88 6.86 19.60
N ALA A 173 6.69 5.86 18.74
CA ALA A 173 6.36 6.08 17.34
C ALA A 173 5.04 6.83 17.19
N ALA A 174 4.00 6.43 17.92
CA ALA A 174 2.71 7.12 17.91
C ALA A 174 2.84 8.59 18.35
N ALA A 175 3.57 8.87 19.42
CA ALA A 175 3.77 10.23 19.91
C ALA A 175 4.47 11.12 18.84
N VAL A 176 5.59 10.64 18.29
CA VAL A 176 6.38 11.36 17.29
C VAL A 176 5.56 11.54 16.00
N LEU A 177 4.94 10.45 15.49
CA LEU A 177 4.20 10.48 14.24
C LEU A 177 2.91 11.30 14.36
N THR A 178 2.25 11.31 15.53
CA THR A 178 1.10 12.18 15.78
C THR A 178 1.51 13.66 15.69
N LEU A 179 2.60 14.02 16.37
CA LEU A 179 3.10 15.40 16.32
C LEU A 179 3.42 15.83 14.87
N LEU A 180 4.21 15.01 14.16
CA LEU A 180 4.59 15.28 12.77
C LEU A 180 3.37 15.34 11.85
N GLY A 181 2.45 14.38 11.99
CA GLY A 181 1.23 14.28 11.17
C GLY A 181 0.29 15.46 11.38
N VAL A 182 0.02 15.84 12.64
CA VAL A 182 -0.85 16.98 12.98
C VAL A 182 -0.25 18.29 12.50
N VAL A 183 1.07 18.49 12.66
CA VAL A 183 1.78 19.68 12.18
C VAL A 183 1.76 19.73 10.64
N ALA A 184 2.02 18.62 9.96
CA ALA A 184 1.95 18.53 8.50
C ALA A 184 0.53 18.80 7.99
N ALA A 185 -0.47 18.11 8.54
CA ALA A 185 -1.87 18.29 8.17
C ALA A 185 -2.39 19.70 8.47
N GLY A 186 -1.82 20.39 9.45
CA GLY A 186 -2.15 21.80 9.72
C GLY A 186 -1.68 22.77 8.65
N ARG A 187 -0.76 22.36 7.77
CA ARG A 187 -0.20 23.20 6.69
C ARG A 187 -0.79 22.89 5.31
N VAL A 188 -1.73 21.96 5.21
CA VAL A 188 -2.46 21.69 3.97
C VAL A 188 -3.47 22.79 3.69
N LEU A 189 -3.93 22.88 2.44
CA LEU A 189 -5.00 23.79 2.06
C LEU A 189 -6.32 23.35 2.72
N ASP A 190 -7.12 24.33 3.11
CA ASP A 190 -8.48 24.07 3.60
C ASP A 190 -9.45 24.17 2.44
N LEU A 191 -9.58 23.04 1.76
CA LEU A 191 -10.42 22.91 0.59
C LEU A 191 -11.80 22.45 1.05
N GLN A 192 -12.82 23.20 0.66
CA GLN A 192 -14.20 22.72 0.85
C GLN A 192 -14.55 21.80 -0.33
N PRO A 193 -15.14 20.63 -0.08
CA PRO A 193 -15.59 19.75 -1.16
C PRO A 193 -16.56 20.51 -2.06
N ALA A 194 -16.46 20.29 -3.38
CA ALA A 194 -17.44 20.86 -4.31
C ALA A 194 -18.83 20.26 -4.01
N GLU A 195 -19.83 21.12 -3.89
CA GLU A 195 -21.22 20.72 -3.55
C GLU A 195 -21.87 19.83 -4.61
N ASP A 196 -21.29 19.70 -5.81
CA ASP A 196 -21.90 19.11 -7.00
C ASP A 196 -21.26 17.79 -7.49
N GLU A 197 -20.36 17.15 -6.72
CA GLU A 197 -19.89 15.82 -7.16
C GLU A 197 -20.93 14.76 -6.80
N GLU A 198 -21.67 14.29 -7.80
CA GLU A 198 -22.50 13.08 -7.64
C GLU A 198 -21.65 11.92 -7.11
N PRO A 199 -22.04 11.30 -6.00
CA PRO A 199 -21.30 10.17 -5.46
C PRO A 199 -21.28 9.05 -6.52
N PRO A 200 -20.13 8.39 -6.72
CA PRO A 200 -20.04 7.29 -7.68
C PRO A 200 -21.08 6.22 -7.33
N PRO A 201 -21.68 5.56 -8.34
CA PRO A 201 -22.75 4.59 -8.15
C PRO A 201 -22.31 3.50 -7.18
N ARG A 202 -23.11 3.26 -6.13
CA ARG A 202 -22.79 2.37 -5.01
C ARG A 202 -22.50 0.92 -5.40
N PHE A 203 -22.99 0.48 -6.57
CA PHE A 203 -22.78 -0.87 -7.11
C PHE A 203 -22.77 -0.81 -8.63
N ALA A 204 -21.60 -0.87 -9.24
CA ALA A 204 -21.45 -1.13 -10.66
C ALA A 204 -20.62 -2.41 -10.82
N LEU A 205 -21.14 -3.40 -11.51
CA LEU A 205 -20.38 -4.59 -11.85
C LEU A 205 -19.16 -4.18 -12.69
N PRO A 206 -17.95 -4.65 -12.33
CA PRO A 206 -16.75 -4.35 -13.08
C PRO A 206 -16.92 -4.79 -14.55
N PRO A 207 -16.56 -3.97 -15.53
CA PRO A 207 -16.55 -4.42 -16.92
C PRO A 207 -15.56 -5.59 -17.09
N ARG A 208 -15.79 -6.46 -18.07
CA ARG A 208 -14.95 -7.66 -18.28
C ARG A 208 -13.45 -7.35 -18.38
N SER A 209 -13.09 -6.21 -18.99
CA SER A 209 -11.70 -5.74 -19.05
C SER A 209 -11.11 -5.46 -17.66
N ALA A 210 -11.90 -4.93 -16.73
CA ALA A 210 -11.47 -4.67 -15.37
C ALA A 210 -11.25 -5.96 -14.55
N LEU A 211 -11.94 -7.06 -14.89
CA LEU A 211 -11.78 -8.33 -14.18
C LEU A 211 -10.36 -8.90 -14.36
N LEU A 212 -9.85 -8.96 -15.58
CA LEU A 212 -8.52 -9.50 -15.86
C LEU A 212 -7.41 -8.59 -15.32
N ILE A 213 -7.54 -7.27 -15.53
CA ILE A 213 -6.59 -6.29 -14.97
C ILE A 213 -6.62 -6.35 -13.44
N GLY A 214 -7.81 -6.40 -12.85
CA GLY A 214 -8.01 -6.55 -11.40
C GLY A 214 -7.42 -7.83 -10.84
N ALA A 215 -7.50 -8.95 -11.57
CA ALA A 215 -6.88 -10.21 -11.16
C ALA A 215 -5.35 -10.11 -11.08
N VAL A 216 -4.71 -9.40 -12.03
CA VAL A 216 -3.26 -9.11 -11.98
C VAL A 216 -2.95 -8.22 -10.76
N GLY A 217 -3.74 -7.17 -10.53
CA GLY A 217 -3.62 -6.31 -9.35
C GLY A 217 -3.82 -7.07 -8.05
N PHE A 218 -4.80 -7.99 -8.00
CA PHE A 218 -5.04 -8.88 -6.85
C PHE A 218 -3.80 -9.72 -6.52
N CYS A 219 -3.19 -10.38 -7.51
CA CYS A 219 -1.98 -11.16 -7.31
C CYS A 219 -0.82 -10.33 -6.74
N ALA A 220 -0.66 -9.09 -7.23
CA ALA A 220 0.40 -8.20 -6.77
C ALA A 220 0.16 -7.74 -5.31
N VAL A 221 -1.05 -7.27 -4.97
CA VAL A 221 -1.37 -6.83 -3.60
C VAL A 221 -1.39 -8.00 -2.63
N PHE A 222 -1.79 -9.20 -3.10
CA PHE A 222 -1.70 -10.41 -2.28
C PHE A 222 -0.24 -10.72 -1.90
N ALA A 223 0.67 -10.69 -2.88
CA ALA A 223 2.09 -10.94 -2.64
C ALA A 223 2.73 -9.82 -1.79
N GLU A 224 2.32 -8.55 -1.97
CA GLU A 224 2.75 -7.42 -1.15
C GLU A 224 2.31 -7.60 0.31
N GLY A 225 1.03 -7.84 0.55
CA GLY A 225 0.49 -8.07 1.90
C GLY A 225 1.09 -9.29 2.58
N ALA A 226 1.19 -10.42 1.85
CA ALA A 226 1.84 -11.61 2.36
C ALA A 226 3.30 -11.36 2.78
N SER A 227 4.06 -10.61 1.97
CA SER A 227 5.45 -10.30 2.30
C SER A 227 5.58 -9.33 3.46
N LEU A 228 4.71 -8.30 3.51
CA LEU A 228 4.70 -7.30 4.56
C LEU A 228 4.36 -7.87 5.92
N ASP A 229 3.30 -8.67 5.99
CA ASP A 229 2.74 -9.17 7.25
C ASP A 229 3.47 -10.43 7.75
N TRP A 230 4.00 -11.25 6.84
CA TRP A 230 4.46 -12.58 7.17
C TRP A 230 5.97 -12.81 7.02
N SER A 231 6.74 -11.85 6.44
CA SER A 231 8.19 -12.06 6.26
C SER A 231 8.92 -12.20 7.61
N ALA A 232 8.60 -11.33 8.57
CA ALA A 232 9.20 -11.41 9.91
C ALA A 232 8.76 -12.69 10.66
N VAL A 233 7.48 -13.07 10.54
CA VAL A 233 6.95 -14.32 11.12
C VAL A 233 7.64 -15.54 10.50
N PHE A 234 7.81 -15.56 9.17
CA PHE A 234 8.49 -16.64 8.45
C PHE A 234 9.94 -16.82 8.93
N LEU A 235 10.71 -15.73 9.03
CA LEU A 235 12.09 -15.80 9.50
C LEU A 235 12.18 -16.28 10.95
N ARG A 236 11.30 -15.80 11.83
CA ARG A 236 11.29 -16.23 13.23
C ARG A 236 10.89 -17.70 13.36
N ASP A 237 9.73 -18.07 12.83
CA ASP A 237 9.10 -19.37 13.12
C ASP A 237 9.70 -20.52 12.31
N ARG A 238 10.12 -20.25 11.05
CA ARG A 238 10.63 -21.29 10.14
C ARG A 238 12.16 -21.38 10.16
N LEU A 239 12.86 -20.26 10.41
CA LEU A 239 14.32 -20.18 10.31
C LEU A 239 14.99 -19.81 11.65
N ASP A 240 14.22 -19.82 12.75
CA ASP A 240 14.70 -19.58 14.12
C ASP A 240 15.57 -18.31 14.25
N SER A 241 15.14 -17.25 13.54
CA SER A 241 15.88 -15.99 13.45
C SER A 241 15.64 -15.12 14.68
N SER A 242 16.67 -14.36 15.11
CA SER A 242 16.50 -13.35 16.13
C SER A 242 15.44 -12.31 15.73
N ALA A 243 14.82 -11.66 16.72
CA ALA A 243 13.78 -10.65 16.49
C ALA A 243 14.25 -9.52 15.58
N GLY A 244 15.50 -9.07 15.72
CA GLY A 244 16.09 -8.03 14.86
C GLY A 244 16.25 -8.50 13.42
N LEU A 245 16.73 -9.73 13.19
CA LEU A 245 16.90 -10.26 11.83
C LEU A 245 15.55 -10.55 11.18
N ALA A 246 14.60 -11.05 11.93
CA ALA A 246 13.23 -11.25 11.46
C ALA A 246 12.59 -9.92 11.01
N ALA A 247 12.66 -8.88 11.81
CA ALA A 247 12.19 -7.55 11.47
C ALA A 247 12.94 -6.94 10.25
N ALA A 248 14.25 -7.21 10.12
CA ALA A 248 15.06 -6.74 9.00
C ALA A 248 14.59 -7.29 7.65
N SER A 249 13.94 -8.47 7.60
CA SER A 249 13.38 -9.01 6.36
C SER A 249 12.27 -8.11 5.80
N THR A 250 11.37 -7.63 6.65
CA THR A 250 10.33 -6.67 6.29
C THR A 250 10.93 -5.35 5.81
N THR A 251 11.97 -4.85 6.49
CA THR A 251 12.67 -3.64 6.09
C THR A 251 13.37 -3.81 4.73
N GLY A 252 14.01 -4.95 4.48
CA GLY A 252 14.63 -5.29 3.18
C GLY A 252 13.61 -5.32 2.04
N PHE A 253 12.45 -5.95 2.28
CA PHE A 253 11.33 -5.94 1.34
C PHE A 253 10.85 -4.51 1.04
N MET A 254 10.65 -3.68 2.08
CA MET A 254 10.23 -2.28 1.94
C MET A 254 11.25 -1.44 1.19
N LEU A 255 12.55 -1.65 1.44
CA LEU A 255 13.63 -0.95 0.75
C LEU A 255 13.60 -1.24 -0.75
N THR A 256 13.55 -2.51 -1.12
CA THR A 256 13.56 -2.91 -2.53
C THR A 256 12.29 -2.45 -3.26
N MET A 257 11.15 -2.49 -2.59
CA MET A 257 9.89 -1.96 -3.11
C MET A 257 9.99 -0.44 -3.36
N ALA A 258 10.54 0.33 -2.41
CA ALA A 258 10.70 1.78 -2.54
C ALA A 258 11.64 2.12 -3.71
N VAL A 259 12.78 1.45 -3.80
CA VAL A 259 13.75 1.64 -4.90
C VAL A 259 13.11 1.32 -6.26
N ALA A 260 12.40 0.19 -6.35
CA ALA A 260 11.74 -0.20 -7.60
C ALA A 260 10.61 0.77 -7.99
N ARG A 261 9.84 1.33 -7.05
CA ARG A 261 8.82 2.34 -7.31
C ARG A 261 9.44 3.64 -7.83
N ILE A 262 10.56 4.09 -7.26
CA ILE A 262 11.26 5.29 -7.72
C ILE A 262 11.84 5.10 -9.14
N ALA A 263 12.41 3.95 -9.44
CA ALA A 263 12.94 3.62 -10.75
C ALA A 263 11.86 3.24 -11.78
N GLY A 264 10.65 2.97 -11.31
CA GLY A 264 9.57 2.35 -12.08
C GLY A 264 9.19 3.12 -13.34
N ASP A 265 8.99 4.43 -13.24
CA ASP A 265 8.61 5.26 -14.38
C ASP A 265 9.69 5.22 -15.50
N ALA A 266 10.97 5.28 -15.13
CA ALA A 266 12.07 5.19 -16.10
C ALA A 266 12.12 3.83 -16.81
N VAL A 267 11.89 2.75 -16.05
CA VAL A 267 11.85 1.38 -16.59
C VAL A 267 10.64 1.19 -17.50
N VAL A 268 9.48 1.65 -17.07
CA VAL A 268 8.23 1.55 -17.85
C VAL A 268 8.31 2.36 -19.14
N ASN A 269 8.85 3.59 -19.08
CA ASN A 269 9.04 4.44 -20.25
C ASN A 269 9.99 3.81 -21.28
N ARG A 270 11.03 3.09 -20.81
CA ARG A 270 12.02 2.45 -21.69
C ARG A 270 11.55 1.11 -22.30
N TYR A 271 10.87 0.27 -21.51
CA TYR A 271 10.55 -1.11 -21.89
C TYR A 271 9.06 -1.37 -22.11
N GLY A 272 8.20 -0.45 -21.69
CA GLY A 272 6.73 -0.56 -21.72
C GLY A 272 6.17 -1.39 -20.57
N ALA A 273 4.88 -1.18 -20.26
CA ALA A 273 4.20 -1.78 -19.12
C ALA A 273 4.24 -3.32 -19.12
N VAL A 274 3.93 -3.95 -20.26
CA VAL A 274 3.85 -5.42 -20.37
C VAL A 274 5.19 -6.10 -20.09
N ARG A 275 6.29 -5.57 -20.66
CA ARG A 275 7.63 -6.16 -20.46
C ARG A 275 8.08 -5.94 -19.01
N THR A 276 7.81 -4.77 -18.45
CA THR A 276 8.16 -4.45 -17.06
C THR A 276 7.43 -5.37 -16.10
N VAL A 277 6.10 -5.56 -16.23
CA VAL A 277 5.34 -6.45 -15.37
C VAL A 277 5.74 -7.91 -15.56
N ARG A 278 6.05 -8.33 -16.78
CA ARG A 278 6.52 -9.70 -17.03
C ARG A 278 7.86 -9.97 -16.35
N ALA A 279 8.83 -9.06 -16.51
CA ALA A 279 10.14 -9.18 -15.85
C ALA A 279 9.98 -9.12 -14.32
N GLY A 280 9.14 -8.21 -13.82
CA GLY A 280 8.80 -8.13 -12.39
C GLY A 280 8.17 -9.42 -11.86
N GLY A 281 7.22 -10.01 -12.60
CA GLY A 281 6.61 -11.28 -12.24
C GLY A 281 7.61 -12.45 -12.20
N VAL A 282 8.58 -12.48 -13.14
CA VAL A 282 9.68 -13.47 -13.12
C VAL A 282 10.56 -13.27 -11.89
N LEU A 283 10.94 -12.02 -11.56
CA LEU A 283 11.72 -11.71 -10.35
C LEU A 283 10.97 -12.08 -9.08
N ALA A 284 9.69 -11.74 -9.00
CA ALA A 284 8.85 -12.09 -7.86
C ALA A 284 8.71 -13.61 -7.70
N THR A 285 8.53 -14.34 -8.80
CA THR A 285 8.48 -15.80 -8.79
C THR A 285 9.80 -16.40 -8.31
N ALA A 286 10.94 -15.91 -8.82
CA ALA A 286 12.26 -16.33 -8.36
C ALA A 286 12.44 -16.04 -6.86
N GLY A 287 12.01 -14.87 -6.40
CA GLY A 287 11.97 -14.51 -4.98
C GLY A 287 11.14 -15.48 -4.16
N GLY A 288 9.92 -15.80 -4.62
CA GLY A 288 9.04 -16.77 -3.97
C GLY A 288 9.66 -18.17 -3.89
N LEU A 289 10.31 -18.64 -4.96
CA LEU A 289 11.03 -19.92 -4.96
C LEU A 289 12.17 -19.92 -3.93
N LEU A 290 12.95 -18.84 -3.83
CA LEU A 290 13.98 -18.72 -2.81
C LEU A 290 13.41 -18.77 -1.39
N ILE A 291 12.25 -18.13 -1.13
CA ILE A 291 11.57 -18.20 0.17
C ILE A 291 11.17 -19.65 0.48
N VAL A 292 10.58 -20.32 -0.48
CA VAL A 292 10.08 -21.72 -0.30
C VAL A 292 11.22 -22.70 0.00
N VAL A 293 12.38 -22.56 -0.68
CA VAL A 293 13.52 -23.48 -0.49
C VAL A 293 14.49 -22.99 0.60
N ALA A 294 14.19 -21.85 1.28
CA ALA A 294 15.12 -21.28 2.23
C ALA A 294 15.38 -22.20 3.43
N GLY A 295 16.62 -22.59 3.59
CA GLY A 295 17.17 -23.21 4.80
C GLY A 295 18.00 -22.26 5.66
N HIS A 296 18.19 -21.01 5.20
CA HIS A 296 18.99 -20.00 5.88
C HIS A 296 18.33 -18.60 5.75
N PRO A 297 18.35 -17.78 6.81
CA PRO A 297 17.71 -16.46 6.80
C PRO A 297 18.07 -15.56 5.61
N ALA A 298 19.36 -15.52 5.22
CA ALA A 298 19.81 -14.70 4.10
C ALA A 298 19.16 -15.08 2.76
N VAL A 299 18.85 -16.38 2.54
CA VAL A 299 18.17 -16.84 1.32
C VAL A 299 16.73 -16.35 1.30
N ALA A 300 16.01 -16.47 2.43
CA ALA A 300 14.65 -15.95 2.54
C ALA A 300 14.60 -14.43 2.38
N MET A 301 15.51 -13.70 3.02
CA MET A 301 15.60 -12.23 2.91
C MET A 301 15.86 -11.79 1.45
N THR A 302 16.76 -12.49 0.74
CA THR A 302 16.98 -12.27 -0.71
C THR A 302 15.70 -12.54 -1.49
N GLY A 303 14.96 -13.60 -1.14
CA GLY A 303 13.68 -13.91 -1.75
C GLY A 303 12.64 -12.80 -1.54
N PHE A 304 12.48 -12.28 -0.32
CA PHE A 304 11.59 -11.16 -0.02
C PHE A 304 12.03 -9.87 -0.74
N ALA A 305 13.33 -9.60 -0.83
CA ALA A 305 13.87 -8.46 -1.56
C ALA A 305 13.54 -8.55 -3.07
N LEU A 306 13.71 -9.70 -3.70
CA LEU A 306 13.34 -9.93 -5.11
C LEU A 306 11.83 -9.82 -5.32
N MET A 307 11.02 -10.31 -4.37
CA MET A 307 9.56 -10.15 -4.39
C MET A 307 9.20 -8.67 -4.43
N GLY A 308 9.78 -7.84 -3.53
CA GLY A 308 9.55 -6.40 -3.48
C GLY A 308 9.92 -5.69 -4.78
N LEU A 309 11.09 -6.01 -5.36
CA LEU A 309 11.51 -5.48 -6.66
C LEU A 309 10.51 -5.83 -7.77
N GLY A 310 10.03 -7.09 -7.77
CA GLY A 310 9.21 -7.62 -8.84
C GLY A 310 7.78 -7.07 -8.89
N ILE A 311 7.15 -6.84 -7.72
CA ILE A 311 5.74 -6.45 -7.65
C ILE A 311 5.51 -4.93 -7.60
N ALA A 312 6.53 -4.13 -7.31
CA ALA A 312 6.43 -2.72 -6.92
C ALA A 312 5.62 -1.84 -7.87
N VAL A 313 5.73 -2.06 -9.18
CA VAL A 313 5.10 -1.23 -10.22
C VAL A 313 3.81 -1.84 -10.80
N VAL A 314 3.43 -3.04 -10.37
CA VAL A 314 2.30 -3.76 -10.96
C VAL A 314 0.98 -3.04 -10.72
N VAL A 315 0.73 -2.64 -9.48
CA VAL A 315 -0.55 -1.98 -9.09
C VAL A 315 -0.73 -0.64 -9.81
N PRO A 316 0.24 0.29 -9.81
CA PRO A 316 0.14 1.52 -10.62
C PRO A 316 -0.15 1.25 -12.10
N LEU A 317 0.48 0.24 -12.69
CA LEU A 317 0.25 -0.12 -14.09
C LEU A 317 -1.12 -0.76 -14.34
N CYS A 318 -1.69 -1.48 -13.38
CA CYS A 318 -3.06 -1.95 -13.45
C CYS A 318 -4.06 -0.78 -13.47
N PHE A 319 -3.87 0.23 -12.61
CA PHE A 319 -4.72 1.42 -12.62
C PHE A 319 -4.58 2.23 -13.92
N ALA A 320 -3.35 2.40 -14.43
CA ALA A 320 -3.11 3.05 -15.70
C ALA A 320 -3.78 2.30 -16.87
N ALA A 321 -3.66 0.98 -16.92
CA ALA A 321 -4.32 0.15 -17.94
C ALA A 321 -5.85 0.24 -17.84
N ALA A 322 -6.43 0.25 -16.63
CA ALA A 322 -7.85 0.42 -16.40
C ALA A 322 -8.35 1.78 -16.91
N GLY A 323 -7.59 2.85 -16.67
CA GLY A 323 -7.91 4.19 -17.14
C GLY A 323 -7.98 4.32 -18.68
N HIS A 324 -7.30 3.42 -19.40
CA HIS A 324 -7.32 3.36 -20.86
C HIS A 324 -8.21 2.24 -21.42
N SER A 325 -8.95 1.52 -20.58
CA SER A 325 -9.77 0.37 -20.96
C SER A 325 -11.24 0.74 -21.17
N GLY A 326 -11.63 1.06 -22.42
CA GLY A 326 -13.02 1.17 -22.81
C GLY A 326 -13.68 2.56 -22.62
N PRO A 327 -15.02 2.66 -22.78
CA PRO A 327 -15.72 3.95 -22.82
C PRO A 327 -16.00 4.56 -21.45
N ARG A 328 -15.78 3.84 -20.35
CA ARG A 328 -16.05 4.28 -18.98
C ARG A 328 -14.82 4.05 -18.07
N PRO A 329 -13.75 4.88 -18.20
CA PRO A 329 -12.50 4.69 -17.48
C PRO A 329 -12.65 4.66 -15.95
N SER A 330 -13.45 5.58 -15.39
CA SER A 330 -13.69 5.65 -13.95
C SER A 330 -14.33 4.39 -13.39
N GLN A 331 -15.27 3.77 -14.13
CA GLN A 331 -15.88 2.50 -13.72
C GLN A 331 -14.88 1.34 -13.79
N ALA A 332 -14.00 1.32 -14.79
CA ALA A 332 -12.95 0.32 -14.90
C ALA A 332 -11.92 0.45 -13.76
N ILE A 333 -11.49 1.67 -13.44
CA ILE A 333 -10.58 1.95 -12.31
C ILE A 333 -11.22 1.50 -10.99
N ALA A 334 -12.50 1.86 -10.75
CA ALA A 334 -13.21 1.44 -9.53
C ALA A 334 -13.33 -0.09 -9.43
N GLY A 335 -13.61 -0.76 -10.55
CA GLY A 335 -13.67 -2.23 -10.60
C GLY A 335 -12.33 -2.89 -10.30
N VAL A 336 -11.24 -2.38 -10.89
CA VAL A 336 -9.87 -2.86 -10.61
C VAL A 336 -9.51 -2.62 -9.15
N ALA A 337 -9.81 -1.44 -8.59
CA ALA A 337 -9.58 -1.13 -7.19
C ALA A 337 -10.28 -2.12 -6.26
N THR A 338 -11.58 -2.37 -6.51
CA THR A 338 -12.37 -3.30 -5.71
C THR A 338 -11.75 -4.71 -5.68
N ILE A 339 -11.40 -5.26 -6.86
CA ILE A 339 -10.81 -6.59 -6.96
C ILE A 339 -9.44 -6.62 -6.29
N THR A 340 -8.61 -5.63 -6.56
CA THR A 340 -7.24 -5.54 -6.04
C THR A 340 -7.23 -5.43 -4.52
N TYR A 341 -8.07 -4.56 -3.93
CA TYR A 341 -8.12 -4.38 -2.48
C TYR A 341 -8.82 -5.53 -1.73
N THR A 342 -9.67 -6.30 -2.40
CA THR A 342 -10.22 -7.55 -1.81
C THR A 342 -9.11 -8.53 -1.42
N SER A 343 -7.94 -8.49 -2.09
CA SER A 343 -6.80 -9.31 -1.71
C SER A 343 -6.27 -8.99 -0.31
N GLY A 344 -6.27 -7.71 0.09
CA GLY A 344 -5.87 -7.29 1.44
C GLY A 344 -6.75 -7.86 2.54
N LEU A 345 -8.03 -8.14 2.24
CA LEU A 345 -8.95 -8.80 3.16
C LEU A 345 -8.70 -10.33 3.22
N ILE A 346 -8.40 -10.94 2.07
CA ILE A 346 -8.27 -12.40 1.95
C ILE A 346 -6.86 -12.88 2.34
N ALA A 347 -5.81 -12.16 1.94
CA ALA A 347 -4.44 -12.61 2.05
C ALA A 347 -4.03 -13.00 3.49
N PRO A 348 -4.23 -12.17 4.53
CA PRO A 348 -3.77 -12.52 5.87
C PRO A 348 -4.44 -13.80 6.40
N SER A 349 -5.77 -13.90 6.25
CA SER A 349 -6.53 -15.09 6.70
C SER A 349 -6.17 -16.33 5.92
N LEU A 350 -6.00 -16.23 4.61
CA LEU A 350 -5.67 -17.38 3.77
C LEU A 350 -4.24 -17.88 4.06
N ILE A 351 -3.26 -16.96 4.17
CA ILE A 351 -1.88 -17.32 4.54
C ILE A 351 -1.85 -17.96 5.92
N GLY A 352 -2.48 -17.34 6.93
CA GLY A 352 -2.52 -17.85 8.29
C GLY A 352 -3.26 -19.18 8.40
N GLY A 353 -4.39 -19.35 7.71
CA GLY A 353 -5.19 -20.57 7.70
C GLY A 353 -4.43 -21.74 7.04
N VAL A 354 -3.82 -21.51 5.86
CA VAL A 354 -2.98 -22.52 5.19
C VAL A 354 -1.77 -22.87 6.05
N ALA A 355 -1.11 -21.87 6.64
CA ALA A 355 0.04 -22.08 7.52
C ALA A 355 -0.33 -22.89 8.77
N GLN A 356 -1.49 -22.64 9.37
CA GLN A 356 -2.01 -23.41 10.52
C GLN A 356 -2.30 -24.85 10.16
N ALA A 357 -2.86 -25.10 8.98
CA ALA A 357 -3.20 -26.44 8.50
C ALA A 357 -1.98 -27.23 8.00
N THR A 358 -0.93 -26.54 7.54
CA THR A 358 0.24 -27.16 6.90
C THR A 358 1.55 -26.52 7.36
N SER A 359 1.98 -25.42 6.74
CA SER A 359 3.16 -24.63 7.12
C SER A 359 3.19 -23.27 6.40
N LEU A 360 3.96 -22.31 6.92
CA LEU A 360 4.24 -21.04 6.24
C LEU A 360 4.92 -21.26 4.87
N THR A 361 5.74 -22.30 4.72
CA THR A 361 6.36 -22.65 3.44
C THR A 361 5.31 -22.96 2.37
N VAL A 362 4.27 -23.73 2.72
CA VAL A 362 3.16 -24.04 1.80
C VAL A 362 2.36 -22.77 1.46
N SER A 363 2.15 -21.89 2.44
CA SER A 363 1.51 -20.59 2.18
C SER A 363 2.31 -19.77 1.17
N PHE A 364 3.65 -19.74 1.27
CA PHE A 364 4.50 -19.03 0.30
C PHE A 364 4.60 -19.75 -1.06
N CYS A 365 4.34 -21.06 -1.16
CA CYS A 365 4.11 -21.71 -2.47
C CYS A 365 2.90 -21.09 -3.18
N LEU A 366 1.80 -20.83 -2.47
CA LEU A 366 0.63 -20.15 -3.03
C LEU A 366 1.00 -18.73 -3.52
N VAL A 367 1.73 -17.96 -2.70
CA VAL A 367 2.20 -16.61 -3.09
C VAL A 367 3.07 -16.68 -4.35
N THR A 368 3.94 -17.68 -4.44
CA THR A 368 4.83 -17.91 -5.60
C THR A 368 4.04 -18.20 -6.87
N VAL A 369 2.98 -19.03 -6.77
CA VAL A 369 2.07 -19.31 -7.90
C VAL A 369 1.35 -18.04 -8.37
N LEU A 370 0.87 -17.20 -7.43
CA LEU A 370 0.26 -15.92 -7.77
C LEU A 370 1.26 -14.96 -8.41
N ALA A 371 2.51 -14.92 -7.93
CA ALA A 371 3.59 -14.13 -8.53
C ALA A 371 3.92 -14.62 -9.96
N CYS A 372 3.91 -15.93 -10.21
CA CYS A 372 4.04 -16.49 -11.55
C CYS A 372 2.91 -16.01 -12.47
N GLY A 373 1.69 -15.92 -11.94
CA GLY A 373 0.54 -15.35 -12.65
C GLY A 373 0.80 -13.94 -13.19
N LEU A 374 1.59 -13.10 -12.49
CA LEU A 374 1.96 -11.76 -12.98
C LEU A 374 2.77 -11.83 -14.29
N ALA A 375 3.72 -12.76 -14.38
CA ALA A 375 4.54 -12.94 -15.58
C ALA A 375 3.70 -13.45 -16.76
N VAL A 376 2.82 -14.44 -16.51
CA VAL A 376 1.97 -15.07 -17.53
C VAL A 376 0.93 -14.10 -18.07
N PHE A 377 0.22 -13.42 -17.17
CA PHE A 377 -0.92 -12.55 -17.52
C PHE A 377 -0.53 -11.08 -17.76
N ALA A 378 0.76 -10.71 -17.73
CA ALA A 378 1.23 -9.35 -18.03
C ALA A 378 0.67 -8.76 -19.32
N GLY A 379 0.36 -9.61 -20.30
CA GLY A 379 -0.21 -9.22 -21.61
C GLY A 379 -1.55 -8.49 -21.51
N VAL A 380 -2.30 -8.66 -20.42
CA VAL A 380 -3.57 -7.97 -20.18
C VAL A 380 -3.40 -6.45 -20.04
N LEU A 381 -2.21 -6.01 -19.66
CA LEU A 381 -1.88 -4.57 -19.50
C LEU A 381 -1.48 -3.89 -20.81
N ARG A 382 -1.69 -4.50 -21.97
CA ARG A 382 -1.44 -3.86 -23.27
C ARG A 382 -2.39 -2.67 -23.45
N PRO A 383 -1.89 -1.49 -23.86
CA PRO A 383 -2.73 -0.39 -24.25
C PRO A 383 -3.69 -0.80 -25.37
N GLY A 384 -4.98 -0.50 -25.23
CA GLY A 384 -5.97 -0.76 -26.29
C GLY A 384 -5.63 0.00 -27.59
N GLU A 385 -6.16 -0.46 -28.73
CA GLU A 385 -5.88 0.14 -30.06
C GLU A 385 -6.16 1.65 -30.13
N ARG A 386 -7.16 2.17 -29.39
CA ARG A 386 -7.47 3.60 -29.33
C ARG A 386 -6.34 4.44 -28.72
N ALA A 387 -5.69 3.96 -27.65
CA ALA A 387 -4.56 4.65 -27.03
C ALA A 387 -3.35 4.69 -27.97
N ARG A 388 -3.14 3.66 -28.80
CA ARG A 388 -2.09 3.65 -29.83
C ARG A 388 -2.31 4.69 -30.91
N THR A 389 -3.58 4.88 -31.31
CA THR A 389 -3.96 5.86 -32.36
C THR A 389 -3.81 7.30 -31.85
N GLU A 390 -4.10 7.59 -30.59
CA GLU A 390 -3.91 8.91 -29.98
C GLU A 390 -2.43 9.26 -29.81
N VAL A 391 -1.62 8.33 -29.30
CA VAL A 391 -0.16 8.51 -29.19
C VAL A 391 0.47 8.67 -30.55
N GLY A 392 0.05 7.91 -31.55
CA GLY A 392 0.49 8.06 -32.95
C GLY A 392 0.10 9.42 -33.55
N ARG A 393 -1.09 9.95 -33.24
CA ARG A 393 -1.52 11.30 -33.68
C ARG A 393 -0.75 12.41 -32.99
N GLN A 394 -0.46 12.29 -31.69
CA GLN A 394 0.35 13.27 -30.95
C GLN A 394 1.80 13.27 -31.41
N ALA A 395 2.39 12.11 -31.70
CA ALA A 395 3.73 12.00 -32.27
C ALA A 395 3.81 12.58 -33.69
N ALA A 396 2.77 12.43 -34.49
CA ALA A 396 2.69 13.01 -35.82
C ALA A 396 2.37 14.52 -35.85
N ALA A 397 1.88 15.08 -34.75
CA ALA A 397 1.57 16.50 -34.61
C ALA A 397 2.73 17.35 -34.06
N VAL A 398 3.87 16.75 -33.74
CA VAL A 398 5.09 17.49 -33.37
C VAL A 398 5.74 17.97 -34.69
N PRO A 399 5.82 19.30 -34.94
CA PRO A 399 6.46 19.82 -36.15
C PRO A 399 7.94 19.42 -36.16
N ASP A 400 8.44 18.96 -37.32
CA ASP A 400 9.87 18.67 -37.51
C ASP A 400 10.67 19.97 -37.25
N PRO A 401 11.62 19.97 -36.29
CA PRO A 401 12.39 21.17 -35.96
C PRO A 401 13.56 21.40 -36.94
N ARG A 402 13.46 20.94 -38.18
CA ARG A 402 14.48 21.25 -39.18
C ARG A 402 14.02 22.39 -40.11
N PRO A 403 14.82 23.50 -40.19
CA PRO A 403 14.67 24.53 -41.20
C PRO A 403 15.07 24.04 -42.59
#